data_427b0eab4e119e406783e393471bc2b2
#
_entry.id   427b0eab4e119e406783e393471bc2b2
#
_cell.length_a   1.000
_cell.length_b   1.000
_cell.length_c   1.000
_cell.angle_alpha   90.00
_cell.angle_beta   90.00
_cell.angle_gamma   90.00
#
_symmetry.space_group_name_H-M   'P 1'
#
loop_
_entity.id
_entity.type
_entity.pdbx_description
1 polymer ?
#
loop_
_entity_poly.entity_id
_entity_poly.type
_entity_poly.pdbx_seq_one_letter_code
_entity_poly.pdbx_strand_id
1 'polypeptide(L)'
;MGENDSASHAFNGRRTGYSESLYGQPGDIYLYQIRGHYCFDIVVQDPNEPQGILLRGIEPAIGTDLMAAHRKMGGVNITNGPGKLVQALGIHSRSLDGRPMETSPLRVDLEHFKIPREIITTQRIGVNMQGKDGAKPQRFIVAGNPYVSGMRKRMMDLEKHGWKD
;
A
#
# COMPACT_ATOMS: atom_id res chain seq x y z
N MET A 1 6.70 -2.41 7.57
CA MET A 1 7.38 -3.73 7.69
C MET A 1 8.87 -3.45 7.72
N GLY A 2 9.65 -4.13 8.57
CA GLY A 2 11.09 -3.88 8.74
C GLY A 2 11.83 -5.12 9.23
N GLU A 3 13.10 -4.98 9.63
CA GLU A 3 13.95 -6.11 10.02
C GLU A 3 13.44 -6.88 11.25
N ASN A 4 12.72 -6.23 12.14
CA ASN A 4 12.14 -6.85 13.32
C ASN A 4 10.73 -7.45 13.10
N ASP A 5 10.27 -7.51 11.85
CA ASP A 5 8.96 -8.04 11.47
C ASP A 5 9.13 -9.35 10.69
N SER A 6 8.72 -10.47 11.29
CA SER A 6 8.84 -11.80 10.68
C SER A 6 8.10 -11.97 9.35
N ALA A 7 7.22 -11.03 9.00
CA ALA A 7 6.54 -10.99 7.70
C ALA A 7 7.23 -10.08 6.67
N SER A 8 8.36 -9.47 7.02
CA SER A 8 9.13 -8.59 6.12
C SER A 8 10.12 -9.37 5.25
N HIS A 9 10.38 -8.85 4.06
CA HIS A 9 11.48 -9.34 3.22
C HIS A 9 12.88 -9.06 3.82
N ALA A 10 12.97 -8.09 4.74
CA ALA A 10 14.19 -7.74 5.44
C ALA A 10 14.29 -8.35 6.86
N PHE A 11 13.43 -9.33 7.20
CA PHE A 11 13.45 -9.95 8.52
C PHE A 11 14.85 -10.46 8.89
N ASN A 12 15.29 -10.18 10.13
CA ASN A 12 16.63 -10.47 10.64
C ASN A 12 17.77 -9.86 9.80
N GLY A 13 17.55 -8.68 9.24
CA GLY A 13 18.55 -7.99 8.41
C GLY A 13 18.78 -8.64 7.03
N ARG A 14 17.87 -9.51 6.59
CA ARG A 14 18.00 -10.17 5.29
C ARG A 14 18.02 -9.15 4.15
N ARG A 15 19.16 -9.05 3.47
CA ARG A 15 19.39 -8.16 2.33
C ARG A 15 19.70 -8.97 1.08
N THR A 16 18.93 -8.77 0.03
CA THR A 16 19.07 -9.47 -1.25
C THR A 16 18.86 -8.47 -2.38
N GLY A 17 19.31 -8.77 -3.60
CA GLY A 17 19.02 -7.92 -4.76
C GLY A 17 17.52 -7.67 -4.99
N TYR A 18 16.65 -8.52 -4.45
CA TYR A 18 15.20 -8.35 -4.52
C TYR A 18 14.67 -7.33 -3.50
N SER A 19 15.26 -7.26 -2.31
CA SER A 19 14.87 -6.38 -1.22
C SER A 19 15.77 -5.13 -1.08
N GLU A 20 16.72 -4.95 -1.99
CA GLU A 20 17.72 -3.87 -1.92
C GLU A 20 17.09 -2.48 -1.79
N SER A 21 16.06 -2.20 -2.57
CA SER A 21 15.39 -0.89 -2.56
C SER A 21 14.69 -0.56 -1.24
N LEU A 22 14.40 -1.56 -0.39
CA LEU A 22 13.85 -1.33 0.95
C LEU A 22 14.89 -0.71 1.90
N TYR A 23 16.18 -0.81 1.57
CA TYR A 23 17.32 -0.23 2.30
C TYR A 23 17.72 1.16 1.77
N GLY A 24 16.92 1.73 0.86
CA GLY A 24 17.14 3.03 0.24
C GLY A 24 16.84 4.23 1.13
N GLN A 25 16.65 5.38 0.51
CA GLN A 25 16.33 6.64 1.19
C GLN A 25 14.85 6.72 1.59
N PRO A 26 14.50 7.49 2.64
CA PRO A 26 13.11 7.80 2.92
C PRO A 26 12.43 8.42 1.69
N GLY A 27 11.26 7.93 1.32
CA GLY A 27 10.53 8.34 0.12
C GLY A 27 10.86 7.54 -1.13
N ASP A 28 11.82 6.61 -1.09
CA ASP A 28 12.04 5.69 -2.21
C ASP A 28 10.90 4.67 -2.33
N ILE A 29 10.66 4.25 -3.56
CA ILE A 29 9.68 3.23 -3.89
C ILE A 29 10.34 1.85 -3.77
N TYR A 30 9.83 1.01 -2.88
CA TYR A 30 10.17 -0.41 -2.88
C TYR A 30 9.06 -1.19 -3.59
N LEU A 31 9.32 -1.60 -4.83
CA LEU A 31 8.36 -2.31 -5.68
C LEU A 31 8.73 -3.79 -5.79
N TYR A 32 7.84 -4.65 -5.34
CA TYR A 32 8.07 -6.09 -5.28
C TYR A 32 6.86 -6.88 -5.79
N GLN A 33 7.03 -8.18 -5.97
CA GLN A 33 5.99 -9.06 -6.50
C GLN A 33 5.63 -10.16 -5.51
N ILE A 34 4.33 -10.35 -5.28
CA ILE A 34 3.80 -11.46 -4.49
C ILE A 34 2.76 -12.21 -5.34
N ARG A 35 2.97 -13.51 -5.53
CA ARG A 35 2.04 -14.38 -6.27
C ARG A 35 1.64 -13.80 -7.64
N GLY A 36 2.60 -13.25 -8.35
CA GLY A 36 2.38 -12.67 -9.69
C GLY A 36 1.81 -11.25 -9.70
N HIS A 37 1.57 -10.63 -8.54
CA HIS A 37 1.05 -9.27 -8.43
C HIS A 37 2.10 -8.32 -7.86
N TYR A 38 2.28 -7.17 -8.50
CA TYR A 38 3.12 -6.12 -7.94
C TYR A 38 2.45 -5.45 -6.74
N CYS A 39 3.26 -5.14 -5.74
CA CYS A 39 2.92 -4.33 -4.57
C CYS A 39 4.01 -3.31 -4.37
N PHE A 40 3.75 -2.20 -3.72
CA PHE A 40 4.80 -1.26 -3.37
C PHE A 40 4.67 -0.75 -1.93
N ASP A 41 5.82 -0.56 -1.33
CA ASP A 41 5.99 0.15 -0.07
C ASP A 41 6.66 1.50 -0.33
N ILE A 42 6.43 2.46 0.54
CA ILE A 42 7.24 3.68 0.65
C ILE A 42 8.27 3.42 1.74
N VAL A 43 9.55 3.61 1.43
CA VAL A 43 10.65 3.54 2.41
C VAL A 43 10.52 4.71 3.38
N VAL A 44 10.68 4.49 4.69
CA VAL A 44 10.37 5.49 5.72
C VAL A 44 11.45 5.67 6.79
N GLN A 45 12.56 4.95 6.68
CA GLN A 45 13.69 5.06 7.60
C GLN A 45 14.97 5.48 6.85
N ASP A 46 16.00 5.83 7.61
CA ASP A 46 17.30 6.20 7.06
C ASP A 46 17.91 5.04 6.24
N PRO A 47 18.82 5.35 5.32
CA PRO A 47 19.48 4.34 4.49
C PRO A 47 20.09 3.22 5.33
N ASN A 48 19.93 2.00 4.86
CA ASN A 48 20.33 0.76 5.52
C ASN A 48 19.49 0.37 6.75
N GLU A 49 18.46 1.12 7.10
CA GLU A 49 17.44 0.73 8.07
C GLU A 49 16.15 0.30 7.33
N PRO A 50 15.97 -0.98 7.00
CA PRO A 50 14.90 -1.40 6.10
C PRO A 50 13.55 -1.30 6.79
N GLN A 51 12.78 -0.29 6.42
CA GLN A 51 11.40 -0.15 6.87
C GLN A 51 10.54 0.46 5.78
N GLY A 52 9.40 -0.19 5.48
CA GLY A 52 8.47 0.27 4.46
C GLY A 52 7.02 0.27 4.92
N ILE A 53 6.25 1.21 4.38
CA ILE A 53 4.79 1.28 4.53
C ILE A 53 4.13 0.78 3.25
N LEU A 54 3.46 -0.38 3.33
CA LEU A 54 2.70 -0.94 2.21
C LEU A 54 1.43 -0.13 1.95
N LEU A 55 1.29 0.43 0.76
CA LEU A 55 0.03 1.01 0.31
C LEU A 55 -0.91 -0.09 -0.17
N ARG A 56 -2.03 -0.24 0.54
CA ARG A 56 -2.96 -1.34 0.31
C ARG A 56 -4.17 -1.00 -0.53
N GLY A 57 -4.50 0.26 -0.65
CA GLY A 57 -5.64 0.74 -1.41
C GLY A 57 -5.74 2.25 -1.32
N ILE A 58 -6.39 2.82 -2.32
CA ILE A 58 -6.70 4.25 -2.39
C ILE A 58 -8.14 4.44 -2.82
N GLU A 59 -8.72 5.57 -2.49
CA GLU A 59 -9.93 6.07 -3.10
C GLU A 59 -9.55 6.87 -4.35
N PRO A 60 -9.93 6.44 -5.56
CA PRO A 60 -9.63 7.20 -6.77
C PRO A 60 -10.34 8.55 -6.77
N ALA A 61 -9.62 9.62 -7.10
CA ALA A 61 -10.18 10.95 -7.30
C ALA A 61 -10.33 11.28 -8.79
N ILE A 62 -9.35 10.88 -9.60
CA ILE A 62 -9.28 11.17 -11.03
C ILE A 62 -8.80 9.91 -11.77
N GLY A 63 -9.18 9.77 -13.05
CA GLY A 63 -8.69 8.70 -13.92
C GLY A 63 -9.33 7.34 -13.66
N THR A 64 -10.52 7.29 -13.09
CA THR A 64 -11.24 6.05 -12.75
C THR A 64 -11.50 5.17 -13.96
N ASP A 65 -11.78 5.77 -15.12
CA ASP A 65 -12.01 5.01 -16.37
C ASP A 65 -10.74 4.31 -16.86
N LEU A 66 -9.59 5.00 -16.76
CA LEU A 66 -8.29 4.41 -17.08
C LEU A 66 -7.95 3.28 -16.13
N MET A 67 -8.17 3.48 -14.83
CA MET A 67 -7.98 2.44 -13.82
C MET A 67 -8.90 1.24 -14.07
N ALA A 68 -10.15 1.48 -14.47
CA ALA A 68 -11.11 0.44 -14.83
C ALA A 68 -10.65 -0.36 -16.05
N ALA A 69 -10.10 0.31 -17.06
CA ALA A 69 -9.53 -0.33 -18.25
C ALA A 69 -8.34 -1.23 -17.90
N HIS A 70 -7.40 -0.75 -17.07
CA HIS A 70 -6.26 -1.54 -16.60
C HIS A 70 -6.69 -2.76 -15.78
N ARG A 71 -7.75 -2.63 -15.00
CA ARG A 71 -8.27 -3.70 -14.13
C ARG A 71 -9.28 -4.61 -14.80
N LYS A 72 -9.90 -4.19 -15.90
CA LYS A 72 -11.12 -4.79 -16.49
C LYS A 72 -12.24 -4.93 -15.46
N MET A 73 -12.37 -3.96 -14.56
CA MET A 73 -13.27 -3.97 -13.40
C MET A 73 -13.52 -2.54 -12.91
N GLY A 74 -14.71 -2.27 -12.42
CA GLY A 74 -15.10 -0.96 -11.89
C GLY A 74 -15.49 -0.97 -10.42
N GLY A 75 -15.98 0.19 -9.94
CA GLY A 75 -16.45 0.40 -8.59
C GLY A 75 -15.34 0.30 -7.54
N VAL A 76 -15.73 0.08 -6.28
CA VAL A 76 -14.80 0.05 -5.14
C VAL A 76 -13.72 -1.03 -5.22
N ASN A 77 -13.93 -2.04 -6.06
CA ASN A 77 -12.96 -3.12 -6.25
C ASN A 77 -11.77 -2.76 -7.12
N ILE A 78 -11.76 -1.56 -7.68
CA ILE A 78 -10.73 -1.11 -8.61
C ILE A 78 -9.35 -1.01 -7.94
N THR A 79 -9.32 -0.50 -6.69
CA THR A 79 -8.09 -0.20 -5.93
C THR A 79 -8.05 -0.78 -4.52
N ASN A 80 -9.05 -1.55 -4.09
CA ASN A 80 -9.18 -2.05 -2.72
C ASN A 80 -8.31 -3.27 -2.40
N GLY A 81 -7.05 -3.20 -2.69
CA GLY A 81 -6.05 -4.23 -2.39
C GLY A 81 -4.70 -3.87 -3.01
N PRO A 82 -3.55 -4.30 -2.44
CA PRO A 82 -2.24 -3.82 -2.85
C PRO A 82 -1.91 -4.16 -4.32
N GLY A 83 -2.12 -5.40 -4.74
CA GLY A 83 -1.94 -5.78 -6.14
C GLY A 83 -2.97 -5.14 -7.08
N LYS A 84 -4.21 -4.96 -6.61
CA LYS A 84 -5.25 -4.26 -7.37
C LYS A 84 -4.88 -2.80 -7.61
N LEU A 85 -4.37 -2.12 -6.57
CA LEU A 85 -3.90 -0.74 -6.65
C LEU A 85 -2.80 -0.58 -7.71
N VAL A 86 -1.76 -1.40 -7.63
CA VAL A 86 -0.62 -1.33 -8.55
C VAL A 86 -1.06 -1.59 -10.00
N GLN A 87 -1.94 -2.58 -10.21
CA GLN A 87 -2.51 -2.85 -11.53
C GLN A 87 -3.37 -1.68 -12.02
N ALA A 88 -4.20 -1.06 -11.16
CA ALA A 88 -5.02 0.10 -11.52
C ALA A 88 -4.16 1.29 -11.96
N LEU A 89 -3.01 1.50 -11.32
CA LEU A 89 -2.02 2.51 -11.69
C LEU A 89 -1.24 2.20 -12.98
N GLY A 90 -1.49 1.05 -13.61
CA GLY A 90 -0.81 0.66 -14.85
C GLY A 90 0.66 0.26 -14.67
N ILE A 91 1.07 -0.11 -13.46
CA ILE A 91 2.44 -0.52 -13.16
C ILE A 91 2.58 -2.03 -13.43
N HIS A 92 3.34 -2.38 -14.47
CA HIS A 92 3.49 -3.75 -14.95
C HIS A 92 4.92 -4.28 -14.87
N SER A 93 5.87 -3.50 -14.34
CA SER A 93 7.27 -3.86 -14.21
C SER A 93 7.90 -3.22 -12.98
N ARG A 94 9.11 -3.64 -12.62
CA ARG A 94 9.90 -3.04 -11.54
C ARG A 94 10.63 -1.74 -11.93
N SER A 95 10.25 -1.08 -13.02
CA SER A 95 10.95 0.12 -13.51
C SER A 95 10.97 1.30 -12.54
N LEU A 96 10.06 1.33 -11.57
CA LEU A 96 9.98 2.33 -10.51
C LEU A 96 10.68 1.91 -9.20
N ASP A 97 11.17 0.67 -9.11
CA ASP A 97 11.82 0.17 -7.92
C ASP A 97 13.12 0.94 -7.61
N GLY A 98 13.29 1.39 -6.37
CA GLY A 98 14.41 2.21 -5.92
C GLY A 98 14.40 3.66 -6.41
N ARG A 99 13.32 4.13 -7.06
CA ARG A 99 13.21 5.53 -7.48
C ARG A 99 12.63 6.39 -6.37
N PRO A 100 13.12 7.62 -6.17
CA PRO A 100 12.50 8.59 -5.28
C PRO A 100 11.08 8.95 -5.78
N MET A 101 10.09 8.95 -4.89
CA MET A 101 8.73 9.38 -5.22
C MET A 101 8.68 10.85 -5.66
N GLU A 102 9.56 11.68 -5.15
CA GLU A 102 9.63 13.11 -5.47
C GLU A 102 9.81 13.37 -6.98
N THR A 103 10.62 12.55 -7.65
CA THR A 103 10.96 12.71 -9.08
C THR A 103 10.33 11.66 -9.98
N SER A 104 9.55 10.75 -9.42
CA SER A 104 8.92 9.66 -10.17
C SER A 104 7.48 10.03 -10.60
N PRO A 105 6.90 9.32 -11.60
CA PRO A 105 5.49 9.45 -11.93
C PRO A 105 4.55 9.07 -10.79
N LEU A 106 5.01 8.20 -9.88
CA LEU A 106 4.27 7.82 -8.67
C LEU A 106 4.71 8.73 -7.53
N ARG A 107 3.85 9.67 -7.14
CA ARG A 107 4.15 10.69 -6.12
C ARG A 107 3.10 10.68 -5.02
N VAL A 108 3.50 11.17 -3.84
CA VAL A 108 2.57 11.53 -2.75
C VAL A 108 2.42 13.05 -2.77
N ASP A 109 1.17 13.52 -2.89
CA ASP A 109 0.84 14.93 -2.69
C ASP A 109 0.63 15.18 -1.19
N LEU A 110 1.45 16.03 -0.60
CA LEU A 110 1.39 16.40 0.81
C LEU A 110 0.62 17.71 1.06
N GLU A 111 0.21 18.40 0.00
CA GLU A 111 -0.51 19.67 0.08
C GLU A 111 -2.03 19.48 -0.01
N HIS A 112 -2.47 18.50 -0.81
CA HIS A 112 -3.89 18.22 -1.03
C HIS A 112 -4.26 16.86 -0.46
N PHE A 113 -4.83 16.85 0.73
CA PHE A 113 -5.23 15.61 1.40
C PHE A 113 -6.61 15.72 2.07
N LYS A 114 -7.28 14.60 2.15
CA LYS A 114 -8.52 14.47 2.92
C LYS A 114 -8.19 14.03 4.35
N ILE A 115 -8.94 14.57 5.31
CA ILE A 115 -8.79 14.21 6.73
C ILE A 115 -9.77 13.09 7.06
N PRO A 116 -9.32 11.92 7.52
CA PRO A 116 -10.22 10.87 7.96
C PRO A 116 -10.99 11.30 9.23
N ARG A 117 -12.27 10.93 9.33
CA ARG A 117 -13.02 11.07 10.58
C ARG A 117 -12.45 10.18 11.68
N GLU A 118 -12.09 8.97 11.30
CA GLU A 118 -11.53 7.98 12.22
C GLU A 118 -10.56 7.06 11.45
N ILE A 119 -9.44 6.73 12.11
CA ILE A 119 -8.51 5.69 11.65
C ILE A 119 -8.64 4.50 12.59
N ILE A 120 -8.96 3.33 12.04
CA ILE A 120 -9.05 2.08 12.79
C ILE A 120 -7.77 1.27 12.54
N THR A 121 -7.22 0.72 13.62
CA THR A 121 -6.10 -0.21 13.55
C THR A 121 -6.61 -1.65 13.60
N THR A 122 -6.18 -2.48 12.65
CA THR A 122 -6.63 -3.87 12.54
C THR A 122 -5.46 -4.82 12.26
N GLN A 123 -5.74 -6.11 12.31
CA GLN A 123 -4.78 -7.12 11.86
C GLN A 123 -4.47 -6.98 10.38
N ARG A 124 -3.24 -7.31 10.01
CA ARG A 124 -2.80 -7.35 8.61
C ARG A 124 -3.51 -8.47 7.84
N ILE A 125 -3.67 -8.29 6.52
CA ILE A 125 -4.26 -9.28 5.61
C ILE A 125 -3.18 -9.77 4.65
N GLY A 126 -3.15 -11.08 4.41
CA GLY A 126 -2.25 -11.67 3.41
C GLY A 126 -0.80 -11.82 3.86
N VAL A 127 -0.51 -11.65 5.14
CA VAL A 127 0.79 -11.96 5.75
C VAL A 127 0.78 -13.37 6.36
N ASN A 128 1.97 -13.95 6.55
CA ASN A 128 2.08 -15.23 7.25
C ASN A 128 1.70 -15.07 8.73
N MET A 129 0.60 -15.69 9.12
CA MET A 129 0.08 -15.63 10.50
C MET A 129 0.81 -16.56 11.46
N GLN A 130 1.65 -17.46 10.97
CA GLN A 130 2.43 -18.39 11.81
C GLN A 130 3.65 -17.71 12.46
N GLY A 131 4.08 -16.55 11.96
CA GLY A 131 5.13 -15.74 12.58
C GLY A 131 4.61 -14.92 13.76
N LYS A 132 5.49 -14.59 14.72
CA LYS A 132 5.17 -13.79 15.93
C LYS A 132 4.48 -12.45 15.60
N ASP A 133 4.77 -11.89 14.43
CA ASP A 133 4.34 -10.54 14.05
C ASP A 133 3.13 -10.53 13.12
N GLY A 134 2.76 -11.67 12.55
CA GLY A 134 1.63 -11.76 11.61
C GLY A 134 0.31 -11.23 12.20
N ALA A 135 0.07 -11.50 13.48
CA ALA A 135 -1.13 -11.09 14.21
C ALA A 135 -1.09 -9.63 14.73
N LYS A 136 0.06 -8.93 14.63
CA LYS A 136 0.16 -7.54 15.10
C LYS A 136 -0.84 -6.63 14.37
N PRO A 137 -1.52 -5.71 15.09
CA PRO A 137 -2.48 -4.79 14.50
C PRO A 137 -1.76 -3.61 13.81
N GLN A 138 -1.10 -3.90 12.69
CA GLN A 138 -0.31 -2.94 11.91
C GLN A 138 -0.94 -2.63 10.56
N ARG A 139 -2.25 -2.68 10.46
CA ARG A 139 -3.03 -2.25 9.31
C ARG A 139 -3.92 -1.10 9.72
N PHE A 140 -3.70 0.06 9.13
CA PHE A 140 -4.43 1.30 9.38
C PHE A 140 -5.42 1.53 8.24
N ILE A 141 -6.67 1.83 8.57
CA ILE A 141 -7.74 2.02 7.60
C ILE A 141 -8.59 3.23 7.98
N VAL A 142 -9.09 3.92 6.98
CA VAL A 142 -10.15 4.94 7.17
C VAL A 142 -11.45 4.21 7.45
N ALA A 143 -12.06 4.47 8.60
CA ALA A 143 -13.33 3.86 9.00
C ALA A 143 -14.44 4.18 7.99
N GLY A 144 -15.16 3.16 7.57
CA GLY A 144 -16.26 3.33 6.61
C GLY A 144 -15.86 3.52 5.16
N ASN A 145 -14.57 3.68 4.83
CA ASN A 145 -14.19 3.90 3.43
C ASN A 145 -14.40 2.63 2.59
N PRO A 146 -15.20 2.68 1.51
CA PRO A 146 -15.54 1.51 0.70
C PRO A 146 -14.36 0.94 -0.09
N TYR A 147 -13.29 1.72 -0.33
CA TYR A 147 -12.07 1.28 -1.01
C TYR A 147 -11.09 0.55 -0.09
N VAL A 148 -11.46 0.34 1.17
CA VAL A 148 -10.69 -0.49 2.10
C VAL A 148 -10.94 -1.97 1.81
N SER A 149 -9.87 -2.75 1.58
CA SER A 149 -9.98 -4.19 1.34
C SER A 149 -10.64 -4.93 2.52
N GLY A 150 -11.65 -5.74 2.24
CA GLY A 150 -12.37 -6.50 3.26
C GLY A 150 -13.36 -5.67 4.10
N MET A 151 -13.65 -4.42 3.72
CA MET A 151 -14.71 -3.63 4.35
C MET A 151 -16.08 -4.31 4.11
N ARG A 152 -16.80 -4.57 5.18
CA ARG A 152 -18.15 -5.16 5.09
C ARG A 152 -19.14 -4.10 4.59
N LYS A 153 -20.02 -4.46 3.65
CA LYS A 153 -20.99 -3.52 3.05
C LYS A 153 -21.77 -2.70 4.09
N ARG A 154 -22.22 -3.33 5.19
CA ARG A 154 -22.95 -2.65 6.28
C ARG A 154 -22.14 -1.61 7.05
N MET A 155 -20.83 -1.59 6.89
CA MET A 155 -19.89 -0.66 7.55
C MET A 155 -19.41 0.42 6.60
N MET A 156 -19.80 0.38 5.32
CA MET A 156 -19.41 1.37 4.33
C MET A 156 -20.22 2.65 4.49
N ASP A 157 -19.54 3.76 4.59
CA ASP A 157 -20.10 5.10 4.45
C ASP A 157 -20.06 5.46 2.96
N LEU A 158 -21.22 5.34 2.30
CA LEU A 158 -21.32 5.57 0.84
C LEU A 158 -21.50 7.05 0.49
N GLU A 159 -21.69 7.93 1.47
CA GLU A 159 -21.84 9.37 1.24
C GLU A 159 -20.51 10.10 1.35
N LYS A 160 -19.81 9.95 2.49
CA LYS A 160 -18.60 10.69 2.80
C LYS A 160 -17.34 9.81 2.79
N HIS A 161 -17.48 8.51 2.58
CA HIS A 161 -16.38 7.53 2.56
C HIS A 161 -15.45 7.61 3.78
N GLY A 162 -15.99 8.05 4.93
CA GLY A 162 -15.21 8.19 6.17
C GLY A 162 -14.35 9.45 6.27
N TRP A 163 -14.46 10.40 5.33
CA TRP A 163 -13.74 11.67 5.37
C TRP A 163 -14.48 12.75 6.19
N LYS A 164 -13.73 13.70 6.73
CA LYS A 164 -14.29 14.94 7.26
C LYS A 164 -14.76 15.83 6.12
N ASP A 165 -15.64 16.76 6.46
CA ASP A 165 -16.09 17.83 5.55
C ASP A 165 -14.95 18.81 5.35
#